data_f0b46760b15e3eefef641fc428d806a4
#
_entry.id   f0b46760b15e3eefef641fc428d806a4
#
_cell.length_a   1.000
_cell.length_b   1.000
_cell.length_c   1.000
_cell.angle_alpha   90.00
_cell.angle_beta   90.00
_cell.angle_gamma   90.00
#
_symmetry.space_group_name_H-M   'P 1'
#
loop_
_entity.id
_entity.type
_entity.pdbx_description
1 polymer ?
#
loop_
_entity_poly.entity_id
_entity_poly.type
_entity_poly.pdbx_seq_one_letter_code
_entity_poly.pdbx_strand_id
1 'polypeptide(L)'
;MALRPTEEQLKAVEAYRSGQDLKVVAVAGSGKTTTLRLMAEATPGKRGLYLAFNRSVQQEAARKFPRNVRPYTLHALAFRMAVARDEGYRAKFQAGKGHLPAQAVAEALGLRNPLLLHAVLGTLEAFLRSEAASP
;
A
#
# COMPACT_ATOMS: atom_id res chain seq x y z
N MET A 1 -1.62 29.79 11.42
CA MET A 1 -1.61 29.45 12.86
C MET A 1 -1.16 28.00 13.01
N ALA A 2 0.00 27.73 13.59
CA ALA A 2 0.42 26.36 13.83
C ALA A 2 -0.44 25.78 14.96
N LEU A 3 -1.22 24.75 14.67
CA LEU A 3 -2.01 24.01 15.66
C LEU A 3 -1.04 23.42 16.70
N ARG A 4 -1.21 23.79 17.96
CA ARG A 4 -0.42 23.20 19.06
C ARG A 4 -0.81 21.71 19.19
N PRO A 5 0.16 20.82 19.33
CA PRO A 5 -0.13 19.40 19.57
C PRO A 5 -0.92 19.22 20.88
N THR A 6 -1.85 18.27 20.88
CA THR A 6 -2.54 17.87 22.12
C THR A 6 -1.61 17.04 23.03
N GLU A 7 -1.95 16.91 24.31
CA GLU A 7 -1.19 16.08 25.26
C GLU A 7 -1.13 14.62 24.80
N GLU A 8 -2.22 14.10 24.25
CA GLU A 8 -2.28 12.74 23.71
C GLU A 8 -1.33 12.54 22.51
N GLN A 9 -1.25 13.55 21.64
CA GLN A 9 -0.31 13.54 20.52
C GLN A 9 1.14 13.55 21.01
N LEU A 10 1.44 14.34 22.04
CA LEU A 10 2.79 14.38 22.63
C LEU A 10 3.18 13.06 23.30
N LYS A 11 2.24 12.42 24.02
CA LYS A 11 2.46 11.07 24.59
C LYS A 11 2.74 10.04 23.50
N ALA A 12 2.01 10.07 22.38
CA ALA A 12 2.23 9.18 21.28
C ALA A 12 3.61 9.41 20.61
N VAL A 13 4.04 10.66 20.47
CA VAL A 13 5.37 11.00 19.96
C VAL A 13 6.48 10.48 20.88
N GLU A 14 6.33 10.63 22.19
CA GLU A 14 7.34 10.17 23.16
C GLU A 14 7.46 8.65 23.18
N ALA A 15 6.32 7.93 23.17
CA ALA A 15 6.31 6.48 23.05
C ALA A 15 6.96 5.99 21.73
N TYR A 16 6.73 6.70 20.61
CA TYR A 16 7.40 6.40 19.35
C TYR A 16 8.93 6.64 19.42
N ARG A 17 9.37 7.71 20.05
CA ARG A 17 10.79 8.01 20.24
C ARG A 17 11.51 6.94 21.05
N SER A 18 10.85 6.38 22.06
CA SER A 18 11.39 5.28 22.89
C SER A 18 11.51 3.95 22.15
N GLY A 19 11.02 3.87 20.88
CA GLY A 19 11.15 2.68 20.03
C GLY A 19 10.02 1.67 20.20
N GLN A 20 8.92 2.05 20.83
CA GLN A 20 7.75 1.19 20.99
C GLN A 20 6.91 1.11 19.71
N ASP A 21 6.34 -0.06 19.43
CA ASP A 21 5.29 -0.23 18.44
C ASP A 21 4.00 0.38 18.97
N LEU A 22 3.35 1.20 18.14
CA LEU A 22 2.18 1.98 18.54
C LEU A 22 0.97 1.68 17.68
N LYS A 23 -0.18 1.50 18.32
CA LYS A 23 -1.49 1.55 17.69
C LYS A 23 -2.20 2.82 18.11
N VAL A 24 -2.36 3.78 17.20
CA VAL A 24 -3.09 5.03 17.45
C VAL A 24 -4.53 4.87 16.98
N VAL A 25 -5.47 4.85 17.92
CA VAL A 25 -6.92 4.78 17.65
C VAL A 25 -7.50 6.17 17.85
N ALA A 26 -8.13 6.70 16.80
CA ALA A 26 -8.69 8.04 16.85
C ALA A 26 -9.79 8.19 15.79
N VAL A 27 -10.81 9.02 16.08
CA VAL A 27 -11.92 9.28 15.17
C VAL A 27 -11.49 10.04 13.90
N ALA A 28 -12.35 10.07 12.89
CA ALA A 28 -12.09 10.85 11.68
C ALA A 28 -11.92 12.33 12.03
N GLY A 29 -10.95 12.99 11.40
CA GLY A 29 -10.68 14.42 11.65
C GLY A 29 -9.87 14.76 12.91
N SER A 30 -9.56 13.79 13.77
CA SER A 30 -8.83 13.99 15.03
C SER A 30 -7.32 14.26 14.91
N GLY A 31 -6.81 14.47 13.69
CA GLY A 31 -5.38 14.79 13.50
C GLY A 31 -4.44 13.60 13.47
N LYS A 32 -4.90 12.38 13.12
CA LYS A 32 -4.04 11.18 12.98
C LYS A 32 -2.82 11.41 12.09
N THR A 33 -3.01 11.99 10.92
CA THR A 33 -1.92 12.32 9.99
C THR A 33 -0.95 13.34 10.60
N THR A 34 -1.48 14.31 11.36
CA THR A 34 -0.66 15.28 12.10
C THR A 34 0.20 14.59 13.15
N THR A 35 -0.36 13.65 13.90
CA THR A 35 0.38 12.85 14.90
C THR A 35 1.52 12.08 14.25
N LEU A 36 1.26 11.39 13.14
CA LEU A 36 2.31 10.67 12.39
C LEU A 36 3.40 11.62 11.87
N ARG A 37 3.03 12.81 11.42
CA ARG A 37 3.99 13.84 11.01
C ARG A 37 4.86 14.29 12.17
N LEU A 38 4.27 14.56 13.33
CA LEU A 38 5.00 14.94 14.54
C LEU A 38 6.00 13.86 14.98
N MET A 39 5.62 12.58 14.89
CA MET A 39 6.52 11.45 15.14
C MET A 39 7.72 11.47 14.19
N ALA A 40 7.47 11.72 12.91
CA ALA A 40 8.52 11.79 11.90
C ALA A 40 9.46 13.00 12.12
N GLU A 41 8.92 14.15 12.48
CA GLU A 41 9.68 15.37 12.82
C GLU A 41 10.52 15.17 14.09
N ALA A 42 10.01 14.43 15.07
CA ALA A 42 10.71 14.13 16.31
C ALA A 42 11.86 13.10 16.16
N THR A 43 11.95 12.43 15.00
CA THR A 43 12.96 11.41 14.72
C THR A 43 13.68 11.66 13.39
N PRO A 44 14.34 12.81 13.18
CA PRO A 44 14.92 13.20 11.88
C PRO A 44 16.03 12.26 11.41
N GLY A 45 16.72 11.59 12.31
CA GLY A 45 17.76 10.61 11.99
C GLY A 45 17.24 9.24 11.56
N LYS A 46 15.95 8.95 11.72
CA LYS A 46 15.34 7.68 11.30
C LYS A 46 14.68 7.84 9.92
N ARG A 47 14.91 6.87 9.03
CA ARG A 47 14.18 6.81 7.75
C ARG A 47 12.84 6.13 7.97
N GLY A 48 11.75 6.83 7.63
CA GLY A 48 10.39 6.35 7.74
C GLY A 48 9.76 5.99 6.39
N LEU A 49 8.83 5.06 6.42
CA LEU A 49 7.96 4.70 5.32
C LEU A 49 6.52 5.00 5.73
N TYR A 50 5.83 5.83 4.96
CA TYR A 50 4.41 6.10 5.14
C TYR A 50 3.61 5.35 4.09
N LEU A 51 2.75 4.43 4.50
CA LEU A 51 1.88 3.67 3.60
C LEU A 51 0.50 4.30 3.55
N ALA A 52 0.13 4.75 2.37
CA ALA A 52 -1.16 5.34 2.08
C ALA A 52 -2.08 4.35 1.37
N PHE A 53 -3.37 4.44 1.65
CA PHE A 53 -4.37 3.60 1.00
C PHE A 53 -4.53 3.93 -0.49
N ASN A 54 -4.49 5.22 -0.84
CA ASN A 54 -4.66 5.69 -2.21
C ASN A 54 -3.65 6.76 -2.60
N ARG A 55 -3.63 7.09 -3.90
CA ARG A 55 -2.68 8.06 -4.47
C ARG A 55 -2.88 9.48 -3.95
N SER A 56 -4.12 9.90 -3.70
CA SER A 56 -4.42 11.24 -3.18
C SER A 56 -3.81 11.45 -1.79
N VAL A 57 -4.02 10.48 -0.89
CA VAL A 57 -3.43 10.50 0.47
C VAL A 57 -1.91 10.43 0.42
N GLN A 58 -1.34 9.65 -0.50
CA GLN A 58 0.10 9.56 -0.70
C GLN A 58 0.70 10.90 -1.16
N GLN A 59 0.05 11.59 -2.10
CA GLN A 59 0.50 12.90 -2.59
C GLN A 59 0.40 13.99 -1.52
N GLU A 60 -0.67 13.96 -0.73
CA GLU A 60 -0.83 14.88 0.40
C GLU A 60 0.27 14.65 1.45
N ALA A 61 0.57 13.39 1.77
CA ALA A 61 1.64 13.04 2.67
C ALA A 61 3.01 13.49 2.13
N ALA A 62 3.27 13.35 0.84
CA ALA A 62 4.53 13.81 0.22
C ALA A 62 4.77 15.33 0.37
N ARG A 63 3.70 16.11 0.49
CA ARG A 63 3.80 17.57 0.72
C ARG A 63 3.98 17.93 2.19
N LYS A 64 3.44 17.13 3.10
CA LYS A 64 3.33 17.44 4.53
C LYS A 64 4.39 16.80 5.41
N PHE A 65 4.90 15.64 5.01
CA PHE A 65 5.88 14.91 5.80
C PHE A 65 7.31 15.42 5.57
N PRO A 66 8.18 15.32 6.58
CA PRO A 66 9.59 15.70 6.45
C PRO A 66 10.33 14.73 5.52
N ARG A 67 11.50 15.14 5.02
CA ARG A 67 12.28 14.42 4.00
C ARG A 67 12.78 13.04 4.43
N ASN A 68 12.83 12.75 5.71
CA ASN A 68 13.18 11.44 6.24
C ASN A 68 12.08 10.40 6.08
N VAL A 69 10.85 10.80 5.68
CA VAL A 69 9.73 9.89 5.41
C VAL A 69 9.43 9.84 3.91
N ARG A 70 9.28 8.61 3.41
CA ARG A 70 8.89 8.34 2.01
C ARG A 70 7.48 7.79 1.96
N PRO A 71 6.50 8.55 1.45
CA PRO A 71 5.13 8.07 1.29
C PRO A 71 4.96 7.24 0.01
N TYR A 72 4.37 6.06 0.15
CA TYR A 72 3.99 5.17 -0.94
C TYR A 72 2.55 4.69 -0.76
N THR A 73 1.88 4.36 -1.86
CA THR A 73 0.75 3.44 -1.79
C THR A 73 1.26 2.01 -1.68
N LEU A 74 0.45 1.09 -1.14
CA LEU A 74 0.81 -0.33 -1.06
C LEU A 74 1.15 -0.91 -2.44
N HIS A 75 0.38 -0.57 -3.47
CA HIS A 75 0.63 -1.02 -4.84
C HIS A 75 1.96 -0.48 -5.39
N ALA A 76 2.27 0.80 -5.16
CA ALA A 76 3.54 1.38 -5.62
C ALA A 76 4.75 0.76 -4.89
N LEU A 77 4.61 0.45 -3.61
CA LEU A 77 5.64 -0.23 -2.84
C LEU A 77 5.84 -1.67 -3.34
N ALA A 78 4.75 -2.43 -3.51
CA ALA A 78 4.79 -3.79 -4.04
C ALA A 78 5.42 -3.84 -5.44
N PHE A 79 5.01 -2.93 -6.33
CA PHE A 79 5.63 -2.81 -7.65
C PHE A 79 7.14 -2.57 -7.55
N ARG A 80 7.57 -1.66 -6.70
CA ARG A 80 8.99 -1.33 -6.52
C ARG A 80 9.80 -2.50 -5.93
N MET A 81 9.22 -3.27 -5.03
CA MET A 81 9.91 -4.38 -4.37
C MET A 81 9.97 -5.64 -5.23
N ALA A 82 8.88 -5.98 -5.93
CA ALA A 82 8.76 -7.20 -6.70
C ALA A 82 9.06 -6.99 -8.19
N VAL A 83 8.37 -6.06 -8.84
CA VAL A 83 8.40 -5.90 -10.30
C VAL A 83 9.61 -5.10 -10.78
N ALA A 84 9.91 -3.97 -10.13
CA ALA A 84 10.97 -3.07 -10.61
C ALA A 84 12.38 -3.65 -10.48
N ARG A 85 12.58 -4.66 -9.64
CA ARG A 85 13.86 -5.30 -9.38
C ARG A 85 14.14 -6.51 -10.28
N ASP A 86 13.10 -7.07 -10.87
CA ASP A 86 13.18 -8.24 -11.74
C ASP A 86 12.82 -7.84 -13.17
N GLU A 87 13.73 -8.09 -14.11
CA GLU A 87 13.57 -7.70 -15.50
C GLU A 87 12.48 -8.52 -16.21
N GLY A 88 12.33 -9.80 -15.86
CA GLY A 88 11.29 -10.66 -16.37
C GLY A 88 9.89 -10.22 -15.94
N TYR A 89 9.71 -9.85 -14.66
CA TYR A 89 8.44 -9.29 -14.19
C TYR A 89 8.15 -7.91 -14.77
N ARG A 90 9.19 -7.08 -14.94
CA ARG A 90 9.03 -5.76 -15.58
C ARG A 90 8.55 -5.89 -17.01
N ALA A 91 9.17 -6.79 -17.80
CA ALA A 91 8.78 -7.05 -19.18
C ALA A 91 7.33 -7.57 -19.26
N LYS A 92 6.95 -8.54 -18.41
CA LYS A 92 5.57 -9.05 -18.33
C LYS A 92 4.56 -7.96 -17.96
N PHE A 93 4.90 -7.10 -16.99
CA PHE A 93 4.03 -6.00 -16.57
C PHE A 93 3.83 -4.98 -17.69
N GLN A 94 4.87 -4.64 -18.43
CA GLN A 94 4.79 -3.72 -19.58
C GLN A 94 4.02 -4.33 -20.75
N ALA A 95 4.22 -5.61 -21.04
CA ALA A 95 3.54 -6.30 -22.14
C ALA A 95 2.05 -6.55 -21.84
N GLY A 96 1.71 -6.87 -20.59
CA GLY A 96 0.37 -7.32 -20.21
C GLY A 96 -0.58 -6.21 -19.74
N LYS A 97 -0.15 -4.97 -19.64
CA LYS A 97 -0.97 -3.85 -19.12
C LYS A 97 -1.72 -4.17 -17.81
N GLY A 98 -1.24 -5.17 -17.06
CA GLY A 98 -1.79 -5.56 -15.76
C GLY A 98 -3.16 -6.23 -15.76
N HIS A 99 -3.73 -6.53 -16.92
CA HIS A 99 -5.01 -7.22 -17.03
C HIS A 99 -4.91 -8.31 -18.11
N LEU A 100 -5.21 -9.55 -17.74
CA LEU A 100 -5.37 -10.64 -18.71
C LEU A 100 -6.81 -10.58 -19.25
N PRO A 101 -7.01 -10.28 -20.55
CA PRO A 101 -8.34 -10.33 -21.13
C PRO A 101 -8.93 -11.73 -20.98
N ALA A 102 -10.19 -11.83 -20.59
CA ALA A 102 -10.89 -13.12 -20.44
C ALA A 102 -10.76 -13.98 -21.71
N GLN A 103 -10.77 -13.35 -22.87
CA GLN A 103 -10.59 -14.02 -24.16
C GLN A 103 -9.20 -14.65 -24.32
N ALA A 104 -8.13 -14.00 -23.86
CA ALA A 104 -6.78 -14.58 -23.92
C ALA A 104 -6.65 -15.80 -22.99
N VAL A 105 -7.35 -15.78 -21.85
CA VAL A 105 -7.43 -16.95 -20.94
C VAL A 105 -8.22 -18.07 -21.61
N ALA A 106 -9.34 -17.76 -22.27
CA ALA A 106 -10.15 -18.74 -22.98
C ALA A 106 -9.35 -19.43 -24.10
N GLU A 107 -8.62 -18.66 -24.89
CA GLU A 107 -7.75 -19.17 -25.96
C GLU A 107 -6.62 -20.05 -25.42
N ALA A 108 -5.92 -19.60 -24.39
CA ALA A 108 -4.82 -20.34 -23.78
C ALA A 108 -5.25 -21.67 -23.16
N LEU A 109 -6.48 -21.75 -22.63
CA LEU A 109 -7.06 -22.95 -22.02
C LEU A 109 -7.94 -23.77 -22.97
N GLY A 110 -8.14 -23.33 -24.21
CA GLY A 110 -9.03 -23.98 -25.18
C GLY A 110 -10.52 -23.94 -24.78
N LEU A 111 -10.92 -22.97 -23.96
CA LEU A 111 -12.28 -22.86 -23.43
C LEU A 111 -13.21 -22.15 -24.41
N ARG A 112 -14.22 -22.86 -24.90
CA ARG A 112 -15.26 -22.29 -25.80
C ARG A 112 -16.55 -21.90 -25.06
N ASN A 113 -16.76 -22.40 -23.85
CA ASN A 113 -17.96 -22.15 -23.05
C ASN A 113 -17.76 -20.92 -22.14
N PRO A 114 -18.55 -19.84 -22.31
CA PRO A 114 -18.44 -18.64 -21.49
C PRO A 114 -18.69 -18.87 -20.01
N LEU A 115 -19.60 -19.78 -19.65
CA LEU A 115 -19.89 -20.11 -18.25
C LEU A 115 -18.69 -20.79 -17.58
N LEU A 116 -18.03 -21.71 -18.30
CA LEU A 116 -16.84 -22.36 -17.80
C LEU A 116 -15.68 -21.39 -17.63
N LEU A 117 -15.50 -20.47 -18.60
CA LEU A 117 -14.51 -19.39 -18.47
C LEU A 117 -14.76 -18.53 -17.26
N HIS A 118 -16.02 -18.13 -17.02
CA HIS A 118 -16.38 -17.32 -15.84
C HIS A 118 -16.10 -18.07 -14.53
N ALA A 119 -16.42 -19.35 -14.47
CA ALA A 119 -16.12 -20.20 -13.30
C ALA A 119 -14.61 -20.30 -13.04
N VAL A 120 -13.81 -20.53 -14.08
CA VAL A 120 -12.34 -20.60 -13.98
C VAL A 120 -11.76 -19.28 -13.48
N LEU A 121 -12.17 -18.14 -14.06
CA LEU A 121 -11.69 -16.83 -13.63
C LEU A 121 -12.10 -16.52 -12.19
N GLY A 122 -13.33 -16.85 -11.79
CA GLY A 122 -13.80 -16.68 -10.42
C GLY A 122 -13.02 -17.54 -9.41
N THR A 123 -12.73 -18.79 -9.78
CA THR A 123 -11.92 -19.70 -8.94
C THR A 123 -10.49 -19.16 -8.79
N LEU A 124 -9.88 -18.69 -9.85
CA LEU A 124 -8.53 -18.10 -9.83
C LEU A 124 -8.49 -16.85 -8.95
N GLU A 125 -9.49 -15.98 -9.07
CA GLU A 125 -9.58 -14.78 -8.24
C GLU A 125 -9.79 -15.12 -6.77
N ALA A 126 -10.65 -16.09 -6.46
CA ALA A 126 -10.86 -16.57 -5.10
C ALA A 126 -9.60 -17.19 -4.51
N PHE A 127 -8.88 -18.00 -5.30
CA PHE A 127 -7.59 -18.58 -4.89
C PHE A 127 -6.55 -17.52 -4.59
N LEU A 128 -6.36 -16.52 -5.45
CA LEU A 128 -5.39 -15.43 -5.24
C LEU A 128 -5.68 -14.58 -4.00
N ARG A 129 -6.91 -14.61 -3.48
CA ARG A 129 -7.32 -13.95 -2.23
C ARG A 129 -7.32 -14.89 -1.02
N SER A 130 -7.08 -16.17 -1.22
CA SER A 130 -7.05 -17.17 -0.15
C SER A 130 -5.63 -17.43 0.36
N GLU A 131 -5.54 -18.13 1.48
CA GLU A 131 -4.25 -18.64 2.00
C GLU A 131 -3.95 -20.07 1.47
N ALA A 132 -4.72 -20.55 0.51
CA ALA A 132 -4.55 -21.89 -0.05
C ALA A 132 -3.26 -21.99 -0.89
N ALA A 133 -2.59 -23.14 -0.84
CA ALA A 133 -1.37 -23.39 -1.58
C ALA A 133 -1.62 -23.77 -3.06
N SER A 134 -2.85 -24.18 -3.39
CA SER A 134 -3.31 -24.49 -4.77
C SER A 134 -4.80 -24.19 -4.92
N PRO A 135 -5.29 -23.90 -6.14
CA PRO A 135 -6.71 -23.69 -6.41
C PRO A 135 -7.55 -24.94 -6.18
#